data_217071c34a948d51ad78c6bc23d8c7f8
#
_entry.id   217071c34a948d51ad78c6bc23d8c7f8
#
_cell.length_a   1.000
_cell.length_b   1.000
_cell.length_c   1.000
_cell.angle_alpha   90.00
_cell.angle_beta   90.00
_cell.angle_gamma   90.00
#
_symmetry.space_group_name_H-M   'P 1'
#
loop_
_entity.id
_entity.type
_entity.pdbx_description
1 polymer ?
#
loop_
_entity_poly.entity_id
_entity_poly.type
_entity_poly.pdbx_seq_one_letter_code
_entity_poly.pdbx_strand_id
1 'polypeptide(L)'
;MSCPVIELTQQLIRRPSLSPDDAGCQALMIERLRAVGFTVERMDFGDTQNFWAWRGHGETLAFAGHTDVVPAGDVDRWINPPFEPTIRDGLLFGRGAADMKGSLAAMVVAAERFVALHPNHKGRLAFLITSDEEASAKNGTVKVVEALMARNERLDYCLVGEPSSTEIVGDVVKNGRRGSLTCNLTIHGVQGHVAYPHLADNPVHRAAPMLNELVGIEWDQGNEFFPATSMQIANIQAGTGSNNVIPGELFVQFNFRFSTELNDEMIKSRVLALLDKHQLRYTVDWWLSGQPFLTDRGKLVDAVVNAIEHYNEIKPQLLTTGGTSDGRFIARMGAQVVELGPVNATIHKINECVNAADLQLLARMYQRIMEQLVA
;
A
#
# COMPACT_ATOMS: atom_id res chain seq x y z
N MET A 1 -18.12 -6.61 -28.75
CA MET A 1 -17.97 -7.70 -27.78
C MET A 1 -17.57 -7.08 -26.46
N SER A 2 -18.22 -7.48 -25.38
CA SER A 2 -17.87 -6.99 -24.05
C SER A 2 -16.47 -7.50 -23.65
N CYS A 3 -15.74 -6.71 -22.87
CA CYS A 3 -14.39 -7.08 -22.41
C CYS A 3 -14.49 -7.67 -21.01
N PRO A 4 -14.10 -8.94 -20.78
CA PRO A 4 -14.24 -9.58 -19.47
C PRO A 4 -13.56 -8.83 -18.32
N VAL A 5 -12.43 -8.15 -18.57
CA VAL A 5 -11.73 -7.34 -17.57
C VAL A 5 -12.61 -6.15 -17.16
N ILE A 6 -13.15 -5.43 -18.13
CA ILE A 6 -13.99 -4.25 -17.88
C ILE A 6 -15.28 -4.64 -17.16
N GLU A 7 -15.92 -5.73 -17.60
CA GLU A 7 -17.14 -6.23 -16.95
C GLU A 7 -16.90 -6.59 -15.49
N LEU A 8 -15.81 -7.31 -15.20
CA LEU A 8 -15.47 -7.67 -13.83
C LEU A 8 -15.12 -6.42 -13.00
N THR A 9 -14.36 -5.48 -13.57
CA THR A 9 -14.06 -4.21 -12.90
C THR A 9 -15.34 -3.45 -12.52
N GLN A 10 -16.30 -3.34 -13.46
CA GLN A 10 -17.57 -2.72 -13.20
C GLN A 10 -18.38 -3.45 -12.11
N GLN A 11 -18.37 -4.78 -12.11
CA GLN A 11 -19.04 -5.57 -11.08
C GLN A 11 -18.42 -5.36 -9.69
N LEU A 12 -17.10 -5.22 -9.61
CA LEU A 12 -16.39 -4.91 -8.37
C LEU A 12 -16.68 -3.47 -7.89
N ILE A 13 -16.69 -2.48 -8.80
CA ILE A 13 -16.98 -1.09 -8.44
C ILE A 13 -18.40 -0.93 -7.89
N ARG A 14 -19.40 -1.64 -8.44
CA ARG A 14 -20.79 -1.61 -7.93
C ARG A 14 -20.95 -2.10 -6.49
N ARG A 15 -19.91 -2.65 -5.90
CA ARG A 15 -19.84 -3.08 -4.49
C ARG A 15 -19.13 -2.00 -3.69
N PRO A 16 -19.85 -1.22 -2.84
CA PRO A 16 -19.26 -0.10 -2.10
C PRO A 16 -18.46 -0.60 -0.89
N SER A 17 -17.35 -1.27 -1.15
CA SER A 17 -16.47 -1.91 -0.18
C SER A 17 -15.59 -0.89 0.55
N LEU A 18 -16.20 -0.03 1.37
CA LEU A 18 -15.46 0.91 2.21
C LEU A 18 -14.72 0.17 3.32
N SER A 19 -13.41 0.43 3.44
CA SER A 19 -12.58 -0.28 4.45
C SER A 19 -13.23 -0.29 5.85
N PRO A 20 -13.27 -1.46 6.53
CA PRO A 20 -12.76 -2.76 6.14
C PRO A 20 -13.82 -3.69 5.48
N ASP A 21 -14.98 -3.17 5.07
CA ASP A 21 -16.07 -3.96 4.47
C ASP A 21 -15.73 -4.37 3.03
N ASP A 22 -15.79 -5.66 2.74
CA ASP A 22 -15.59 -6.21 1.40
C ASP A 22 -16.79 -6.03 0.45
N ALA A 23 -17.98 -5.85 0.99
CA ALA A 23 -19.25 -5.72 0.25
C ALA A 23 -19.50 -6.84 -0.78
N GLY A 24 -18.90 -8.02 -0.61
CA GLY A 24 -19.05 -9.17 -1.51
C GLY A 24 -18.14 -9.16 -2.74
N CYS A 25 -17.12 -8.32 -2.80
CA CYS A 25 -16.11 -8.32 -3.86
C CYS A 25 -15.35 -9.64 -3.90
N GLN A 26 -14.89 -10.13 -2.73
CA GLN A 26 -14.14 -11.39 -2.64
C GLN A 26 -15.00 -12.59 -3.03
N ALA A 27 -16.29 -12.60 -2.69
CA ALA A 27 -17.18 -13.68 -3.09
C ALA A 27 -17.25 -13.84 -4.62
N LEU A 28 -17.34 -12.72 -5.34
CA LEU A 28 -17.32 -12.71 -6.81
C LEU A 28 -15.99 -13.24 -7.38
N MET A 29 -14.85 -12.82 -6.80
CA MET A 29 -13.54 -13.31 -7.23
C MET A 29 -13.37 -14.81 -6.95
N ILE A 30 -13.79 -15.26 -5.76
CA ILE A 30 -13.72 -16.66 -5.33
C ILE A 30 -14.53 -17.56 -6.27
N GLU A 31 -15.74 -17.16 -6.65
CA GLU A 31 -16.57 -17.89 -7.58
C GLU A 31 -15.82 -18.14 -8.91
N ARG A 32 -15.23 -17.10 -9.48
CA ARG A 32 -14.48 -17.18 -10.75
C ARG A 32 -13.22 -18.02 -10.62
N LEU A 33 -12.44 -17.86 -9.56
CA LEU A 33 -11.23 -18.64 -9.32
C LEU A 33 -11.56 -20.13 -9.13
N ARG A 34 -12.62 -20.47 -8.37
CA ARG A 34 -13.08 -21.85 -8.23
C ARG A 34 -13.52 -22.48 -9.55
N ALA A 35 -14.17 -21.71 -10.43
CA ALA A 35 -14.59 -22.18 -11.74
C ALA A 35 -13.42 -22.65 -12.62
N VAL A 36 -12.21 -22.12 -12.39
CA VAL A 36 -10.99 -22.55 -13.09
C VAL A 36 -10.07 -23.41 -12.21
N GLY A 37 -10.60 -24.01 -11.14
CA GLY A 37 -9.95 -25.07 -10.36
C GLY A 37 -9.01 -24.58 -9.26
N PHE A 38 -9.15 -23.36 -8.77
CA PHE A 38 -8.45 -22.93 -7.56
C PHE A 38 -9.08 -23.53 -6.30
N THR A 39 -8.25 -23.97 -5.37
CA THR A 39 -8.63 -24.21 -3.97
C THR A 39 -8.66 -22.86 -3.26
N VAL A 40 -9.67 -22.63 -2.43
CA VAL A 40 -9.86 -21.34 -1.75
C VAL A 40 -10.09 -21.57 -0.27
N GLU A 41 -9.31 -20.86 0.55
CA GLU A 41 -9.40 -20.80 2.01
C GLU A 41 -9.78 -19.37 2.42
N ARG A 42 -10.89 -19.22 3.17
CA ARG A 42 -11.22 -17.95 3.83
C ARG A 42 -10.34 -17.80 5.06
N MET A 43 -9.75 -16.62 5.21
CA MET A 43 -8.82 -16.28 6.29
C MET A 43 -9.22 -14.96 6.94
N ASP A 44 -10.46 -14.88 7.41
CA ASP A 44 -11.02 -13.68 8.01
C ASP A 44 -10.46 -13.46 9.42
N PHE A 45 -10.09 -12.22 9.75
CA PHE A 45 -9.60 -11.83 11.06
C PHE A 45 -10.32 -10.57 11.52
N GLY A 46 -10.90 -10.61 12.73
CA GLY A 46 -11.65 -9.49 13.28
C GLY A 46 -12.82 -9.08 12.37
N ASP A 47 -12.79 -7.85 11.91
CA ASP A 47 -13.79 -7.24 11.02
C ASP A 47 -13.37 -7.29 9.53
N THR A 48 -12.21 -7.87 9.24
CA THR A 48 -11.61 -7.88 7.90
C THR A 48 -11.81 -9.23 7.23
N GLN A 49 -12.24 -9.20 5.99
CA GLN A 49 -12.37 -10.37 5.14
C GLN A 49 -11.10 -10.57 4.33
N ASN A 50 -10.62 -11.82 4.31
CA ASN A 50 -9.44 -12.21 3.56
C ASN A 50 -9.64 -13.58 2.92
N PHE A 51 -8.94 -13.83 1.81
CA PHE A 51 -8.80 -15.19 1.32
C PHE A 51 -7.41 -15.48 0.76
N TRP A 52 -7.01 -16.73 0.90
CA TRP A 52 -5.91 -17.36 0.20
C TRP A 52 -6.47 -18.36 -0.81
N ALA A 53 -6.06 -18.24 -2.07
CA ALA A 53 -6.46 -19.20 -3.08
C ALA A 53 -5.22 -19.67 -3.84
N TRP A 54 -5.23 -20.96 -4.28
CA TRP A 54 -4.10 -21.53 -5.03
C TRP A 54 -4.53 -22.61 -6.00
N ARG A 55 -3.73 -22.79 -7.05
CA ARG A 55 -3.83 -23.86 -8.03
C ARG A 55 -2.43 -24.32 -8.43
N GLY A 56 -2.24 -25.66 -8.58
CA GLY A 56 -0.93 -26.24 -8.92
C GLY A 56 -0.02 -26.42 -7.70
N HIS A 57 1.25 -26.65 -7.97
CA HIS A 57 2.28 -26.95 -6.95
C HIS A 57 3.66 -26.50 -7.47
N GLY A 58 4.66 -26.42 -6.59
CA GLY A 58 6.02 -26.00 -6.96
C GLY A 58 6.30 -24.53 -6.69
N GLU A 59 7.13 -23.93 -7.53
CA GLU A 59 7.47 -22.49 -7.45
C GLU A 59 6.18 -21.66 -7.50
N THR A 60 5.98 -20.76 -6.55
CA THR A 60 4.70 -20.07 -6.33
C THR A 60 4.75 -18.62 -6.74
N LEU A 61 3.90 -18.24 -7.71
CA LEU A 61 3.57 -16.86 -8.02
C LEU A 61 2.23 -16.51 -7.37
N ALA A 62 2.22 -15.56 -6.44
CA ALA A 62 1.00 -15.00 -5.88
C ALA A 62 0.67 -13.64 -6.51
N PHE A 63 -0.61 -13.39 -6.73
CA PHE A 63 -1.17 -12.07 -6.90
C PHE A 63 -1.70 -11.57 -5.55
N ALA A 64 -1.36 -10.33 -5.20
CA ALA A 64 -1.85 -9.72 -3.98
C ALA A 64 -2.53 -8.38 -4.25
N GLY A 65 -3.51 -8.06 -3.43
CA GLY A 65 -4.23 -6.81 -3.51
C GLY A 65 -5.42 -6.75 -2.56
N HIS A 66 -6.14 -5.62 -2.63
CA HIS A 66 -7.24 -5.33 -1.74
C HIS A 66 -8.55 -5.03 -2.48
N THR A 67 -9.66 -5.38 -1.85
CA THR A 67 -11.00 -5.12 -2.38
C THR A 67 -11.63 -3.86 -1.80
N ASP A 68 -11.13 -3.44 -0.65
CA ASP A 68 -11.60 -2.23 0.01
C ASP A 68 -11.15 -0.96 -0.71
N VAL A 69 -11.84 0.13 -0.43
CA VAL A 69 -11.59 1.44 -1.01
C VAL A 69 -11.75 2.54 0.04
N VAL A 70 -11.05 3.65 -0.14
CA VAL A 70 -11.24 4.86 0.67
C VAL A 70 -12.65 5.47 0.45
N PRO A 71 -13.17 6.26 1.41
CA PRO A 71 -14.41 7.02 1.22
C PRO A 71 -14.42 7.84 -0.07
N ALA A 72 -15.59 7.91 -0.69
CA ALA A 72 -15.76 8.65 -1.95
C ALA A 72 -15.61 10.18 -1.81
N GLY A 73 -15.69 10.69 -0.56
CA GLY A 73 -15.74 12.11 -0.28
C GLY A 73 -17.12 12.70 -0.63
N ASP A 74 -17.13 13.95 -1.07
CA ASP A 74 -18.36 14.65 -1.45
C ASP A 74 -18.92 14.07 -2.75
N VAL A 75 -20.00 13.29 -2.65
CA VAL A 75 -20.60 12.56 -3.78
C VAL A 75 -21.26 13.48 -4.80
N ASP A 76 -21.70 14.68 -4.40
CA ASP A 76 -22.31 15.66 -5.30
C ASP A 76 -21.29 16.28 -6.27
N ARG A 77 -20.02 16.12 -5.99
CA ARG A 77 -18.92 16.58 -6.86
C ARG A 77 -18.48 15.54 -7.89
N TRP A 78 -18.98 14.30 -7.80
CA TRP A 78 -18.70 13.28 -8.79
C TRP A 78 -19.51 13.52 -10.07
N ILE A 79 -18.88 13.33 -11.23
CA ILE A 79 -19.54 13.40 -12.55
C ILE A 79 -20.60 12.29 -12.67
N ASN A 80 -20.32 11.11 -12.12
CA ASN A 80 -21.24 9.98 -11.99
C ASN A 80 -21.13 9.44 -10.55
N PRO A 81 -22.19 8.85 -9.97
CA PRO A 81 -22.09 8.26 -8.64
C PRO A 81 -20.89 7.32 -8.52
N PRO A 82 -20.11 7.38 -7.43
CA PRO A 82 -18.82 6.71 -7.32
C PRO A 82 -18.87 5.18 -7.43
N PHE A 83 -20.01 4.57 -7.16
CA PHE A 83 -20.24 3.12 -7.25
C PHE A 83 -21.16 2.72 -8.42
N GLU A 84 -21.40 3.64 -9.36
CA GLU A 84 -22.07 3.40 -10.64
C GLU A 84 -21.07 3.52 -11.78
N PRO A 85 -20.29 2.45 -12.09
CA PRO A 85 -19.18 2.53 -13.03
C PRO A 85 -19.66 2.93 -14.43
N THR A 86 -19.07 3.99 -14.96
CA THR A 86 -19.42 4.56 -16.26
C THR A 86 -18.19 4.71 -17.13
N ILE A 87 -18.31 4.30 -18.41
CA ILE A 87 -17.24 4.52 -19.39
C ILE A 87 -17.58 5.76 -20.19
N ARG A 88 -16.66 6.73 -20.21
CA ARG A 88 -16.75 7.94 -20.99
C ARG A 88 -15.38 8.28 -21.58
N ASP A 89 -15.31 8.52 -22.87
CA ASP A 89 -14.09 8.87 -23.60
C ASP A 89 -12.93 7.88 -23.37
N GLY A 90 -13.24 6.57 -23.26
CA GLY A 90 -12.27 5.51 -23.00
C GLY A 90 -11.86 5.35 -21.53
N LEU A 91 -12.31 6.23 -20.64
CA LEU A 91 -12.05 6.15 -19.20
C LEU A 91 -13.22 5.49 -18.47
N LEU A 92 -12.88 4.53 -17.60
CA LEU A 92 -13.82 3.90 -16.67
C LEU A 92 -13.77 4.65 -15.34
N PHE A 93 -14.86 5.36 -15.02
CA PHE A 93 -15.02 6.11 -13.78
C PHE A 93 -15.64 5.26 -12.68
N GLY A 94 -15.16 5.42 -11.46
CA GLY A 94 -15.70 4.84 -10.23
C GLY A 94 -14.66 4.74 -9.13
N ARG A 95 -15.08 4.77 -7.86
CA ARG A 95 -14.20 4.58 -6.72
C ARG A 95 -13.62 3.17 -6.75
N GLY A 96 -12.28 3.06 -6.63
CA GLY A 96 -11.54 1.81 -6.74
C GLY A 96 -11.24 1.39 -8.19
N ALA A 97 -11.59 2.20 -9.21
CA ALA A 97 -11.30 1.87 -10.59
C ALA A 97 -9.80 1.71 -10.85
N ALA A 98 -8.99 2.62 -10.30
CA ALA A 98 -7.54 2.58 -10.37
C ALA A 98 -6.93 1.88 -9.14
N ASP A 99 -7.51 2.11 -7.95
CA ASP A 99 -6.98 1.64 -6.67
C ASP A 99 -8.01 0.77 -5.92
N MET A 100 -7.96 -0.60 -6.05
CA MET A 100 -7.23 -1.31 -7.09
C MET A 100 -8.11 -2.38 -7.78
N LYS A 101 -9.45 -2.17 -7.82
CA LYS A 101 -10.42 -3.13 -8.38
C LYS A 101 -10.16 -3.45 -9.86
N GLY A 102 -9.64 -2.47 -10.62
CA GLY A 102 -9.21 -2.69 -12.00
C GLY A 102 -8.11 -3.72 -12.13
N SER A 103 -7.08 -3.62 -11.27
CA SER A 103 -5.99 -4.61 -11.20
C SER A 103 -6.50 -5.99 -10.77
N LEU A 104 -7.39 -6.06 -9.77
CA LEU A 104 -7.97 -7.33 -9.32
C LEU A 104 -8.72 -8.02 -10.46
N ALA A 105 -9.50 -7.27 -11.22
CA ALA A 105 -10.19 -7.81 -12.40
C ALA A 105 -9.22 -8.30 -13.47
N ALA A 106 -8.14 -7.55 -13.72
CA ALA A 106 -7.10 -7.93 -14.66
C ALA A 106 -6.39 -9.23 -14.24
N MET A 107 -6.07 -9.38 -12.94
CA MET A 107 -5.45 -10.58 -12.37
C MET A 107 -6.33 -11.83 -12.52
N VAL A 108 -7.61 -11.73 -12.16
CA VAL A 108 -8.55 -12.86 -12.27
C VAL A 108 -8.71 -13.30 -13.72
N VAL A 109 -8.95 -12.35 -14.64
CA VAL A 109 -9.12 -12.68 -16.07
C VAL A 109 -7.84 -13.20 -16.69
N ALA A 110 -6.68 -12.70 -16.28
CA ALA A 110 -5.39 -13.20 -16.71
C ALA A 110 -5.18 -14.66 -16.25
N ALA A 111 -5.53 -14.97 -14.99
CA ALA A 111 -5.44 -16.33 -14.45
C ALA A 111 -6.39 -17.30 -15.17
N GLU A 112 -7.62 -16.89 -15.46
CA GLU A 112 -8.57 -17.70 -16.25
C GLU A 112 -8.01 -18.05 -17.64
N ARG A 113 -7.45 -17.05 -18.34
CA ARG A 113 -6.82 -17.25 -19.65
C ARG A 113 -5.60 -18.15 -19.57
N PHE A 114 -4.75 -17.90 -18.58
CA PHE A 114 -3.55 -18.71 -18.37
C PHE A 114 -3.90 -20.18 -18.11
N VAL A 115 -4.84 -20.46 -17.21
CA VAL A 115 -5.27 -21.84 -16.89
C VAL A 115 -5.90 -22.52 -18.10
N ALA A 116 -6.65 -21.80 -18.93
CA ALA A 116 -7.23 -22.34 -20.16
C ALA A 116 -6.15 -22.76 -21.20
N LEU A 117 -5.06 -21.99 -21.28
CA LEU A 117 -3.94 -22.27 -22.20
C LEU A 117 -2.94 -23.28 -21.61
N HIS A 118 -2.74 -23.26 -20.30
CA HIS A 118 -1.78 -24.07 -19.57
C HIS A 118 -2.46 -24.88 -18.44
N PRO A 119 -3.38 -25.81 -18.75
CA PRO A 119 -4.14 -26.54 -17.72
C PRO A 119 -3.26 -27.38 -16.78
N ASN A 120 -2.08 -27.78 -17.24
CA ASN A 120 -1.09 -28.58 -16.53
C ASN A 120 0.20 -27.81 -16.24
N HIS A 121 0.08 -26.50 -15.93
CA HIS A 121 1.24 -25.66 -15.59
C HIS A 121 2.07 -26.26 -14.44
N LYS A 122 3.39 -26.00 -14.46
CA LYS A 122 4.34 -26.63 -13.53
C LYS A 122 4.44 -25.97 -12.18
N GLY A 123 4.31 -24.64 -12.15
CA GLY A 123 4.35 -23.87 -10.91
C GLY A 123 2.98 -23.79 -10.24
N ARG A 124 2.91 -23.08 -9.14
CA ARG A 124 1.69 -22.78 -8.39
C ARG A 124 1.29 -21.32 -8.59
N LEU A 125 0.05 -21.10 -8.96
CA LEU A 125 -0.57 -19.76 -8.91
C LEU A 125 -1.32 -19.58 -7.59
N ALA A 126 -1.23 -18.39 -7.01
CA ALA A 126 -1.95 -18.07 -5.80
C ALA A 126 -2.54 -16.65 -5.84
N PHE A 127 -3.52 -16.40 -4.96
CA PHE A 127 -4.10 -15.09 -4.68
C PHE A 127 -4.17 -14.87 -3.17
N LEU A 128 -3.68 -13.72 -2.71
CA LEU A 128 -3.81 -13.22 -1.36
C LEU A 128 -4.57 -11.91 -1.42
N ILE A 129 -5.82 -11.92 -0.99
CA ILE A 129 -6.72 -10.77 -1.13
C ILE A 129 -7.27 -10.39 0.24
N THR A 130 -7.23 -9.09 0.54
CA THR A 130 -7.71 -8.49 1.79
C THR A 130 -8.78 -7.44 1.55
N SER A 131 -9.45 -7.02 2.62
CA SER A 131 -10.33 -5.84 2.65
C SER A 131 -9.90 -4.80 3.69
N ASP A 132 -8.62 -4.71 4.07
CA ASP A 132 -8.09 -3.78 5.07
C ASP A 132 -6.69 -3.24 4.66
N GLU A 133 -6.51 -2.83 3.41
CA GLU A 133 -5.27 -2.15 3.00
C GLU A 133 -5.37 -0.64 3.24
N GLU A 134 -6.49 -0.05 2.90
CA GLU A 134 -6.75 1.39 2.86
C GLU A 134 -7.04 2.01 4.24
N ALA A 135 -7.09 1.20 5.30
CA ALA A 135 -7.34 1.68 6.65
C ALA A 135 -6.23 1.31 7.62
N SER A 136 -6.53 0.47 8.62
CA SER A 136 -5.57 0.17 9.70
C SER A 136 -4.52 -0.87 9.33
N ALA A 137 -4.78 -1.69 8.32
CA ALA A 137 -3.97 -2.82 7.87
C ALA A 137 -3.57 -3.79 8.99
N LYS A 138 -4.44 -3.95 10.00
CA LYS A 138 -4.15 -4.76 11.20
C LYS A 138 -4.65 -6.20 11.09
N ASN A 139 -5.77 -6.39 10.40
CA ASN A 139 -6.46 -7.68 10.29
C ASN A 139 -6.41 -8.25 8.86
N GLY A 140 -5.77 -7.53 7.93
CA GLY A 140 -5.63 -7.89 6.52
C GLY A 140 -4.43 -8.77 6.24
N THR A 141 -3.70 -8.41 5.20
CA THR A 141 -2.54 -9.16 4.67
C THR A 141 -1.52 -9.54 5.74
N VAL A 142 -1.28 -8.69 6.75
CA VAL A 142 -0.34 -9.00 7.84
C VAL A 142 -0.74 -10.27 8.58
N LYS A 143 -2.04 -10.47 8.87
CA LYS A 143 -2.54 -11.66 9.58
C LYS A 143 -2.53 -12.90 8.70
N VAL A 144 -2.86 -12.75 7.43
CA VAL A 144 -2.76 -13.84 6.45
C VAL A 144 -1.31 -14.30 6.33
N VAL A 145 -0.36 -13.38 6.17
CA VAL A 145 1.08 -13.69 6.12
C VAL A 145 1.56 -14.38 7.38
N GLU A 146 1.18 -13.91 8.58
CA GLU A 146 1.52 -14.56 9.85
C GLU A 146 1.01 -16.02 9.89
N ALA A 147 -0.23 -16.26 9.46
CA ALA A 147 -0.82 -17.59 9.42
C ALA A 147 -0.16 -18.50 8.36
N LEU A 148 0.18 -17.96 7.18
CA LEU A 148 0.88 -18.69 6.13
C LEU A 148 2.30 -19.08 6.59
N MET A 149 3.04 -18.17 7.22
CA MET A 149 4.37 -18.43 7.76
C MET A 149 4.34 -19.47 8.89
N ALA A 150 3.34 -19.43 9.77
CA ALA A 150 3.20 -20.38 10.87
C ALA A 150 3.04 -21.82 10.40
N ARG A 151 2.51 -22.05 9.19
CA ARG A 151 2.38 -23.37 8.57
C ARG A 151 3.47 -23.67 7.53
N ASN A 152 4.53 -22.86 7.49
CA ASN A 152 5.65 -22.97 6.55
C ASN A 152 5.23 -22.89 5.06
N GLU A 153 4.18 -22.14 4.75
CA GLU A 153 3.78 -21.84 3.39
C GLU A 153 4.87 -21.03 2.69
N ARG A 154 5.22 -21.43 1.46
CA ARG A 154 6.26 -20.76 0.69
C ARG A 154 5.66 -19.91 -0.42
N LEU A 155 6.24 -18.74 -0.58
CA LEU A 155 5.97 -17.81 -1.66
C LEU A 155 7.31 -17.44 -2.32
N ASP A 156 7.46 -17.69 -3.61
CA ASP A 156 8.69 -17.35 -4.33
C ASP A 156 8.58 -15.97 -4.96
N TYR A 157 7.41 -15.66 -5.54
CA TYR A 157 7.11 -14.43 -6.24
C TYR A 157 5.77 -13.87 -5.80
N CYS A 158 5.67 -12.55 -5.67
CA CYS A 158 4.42 -11.85 -5.46
C CYS A 158 4.32 -10.62 -6.35
N LEU A 159 3.25 -10.52 -7.11
CA LEU A 159 2.90 -9.35 -7.88
C LEU A 159 1.70 -8.66 -7.22
N VAL A 160 1.92 -7.43 -6.75
CA VAL A 160 0.88 -6.60 -6.14
C VAL A 160 0.32 -5.67 -7.22
N GLY A 161 -0.99 -5.54 -7.29
CA GLY A 161 -1.66 -4.78 -8.36
C GLY A 161 -1.86 -3.30 -8.05
N GLU A 162 -1.11 -2.75 -7.15
CA GLU A 162 -1.15 -1.32 -6.80
C GLU A 162 -0.91 -0.40 -8.01
N PRO A 163 -1.56 0.77 -8.08
CA PRO A 163 -1.38 1.72 -9.17
C PRO A 163 0.03 2.33 -9.15
N SER A 164 0.96 1.64 -9.78
CA SER A 164 2.38 2.00 -9.80
C SER A 164 2.77 2.92 -10.93
N SER A 165 2.01 2.90 -12.04
CA SER A 165 2.33 3.64 -13.25
C SER A 165 2.02 5.13 -13.12
N THR A 166 2.71 5.98 -13.91
CA THR A 166 2.56 7.44 -13.84
C THR A 166 1.86 8.04 -15.06
N GLU A 167 2.31 7.76 -16.26
CA GLU A 167 1.72 8.27 -17.51
C GLU A 167 1.22 7.15 -18.41
N ILE A 168 1.97 6.06 -18.49
CA ILE A 168 1.67 4.88 -19.31
C ILE A 168 1.78 3.63 -18.45
N VAL A 169 0.82 2.71 -18.57
CA VAL A 169 0.88 1.44 -17.85
C VAL A 169 2.23 0.75 -18.04
N GLY A 170 2.90 0.50 -16.92
CA GLY A 170 4.21 -0.14 -16.88
C GLY A 170 5.41 0.81 -17.06
N ASP A 171 5.22 2.14 -17.16
CA ASP A 171 6.35 3.08 -17.19
C ASP A 171 7.13 3.09 -15.87
N VAL A 172 6.44 2.85 -14.76
CA VAL A 172 7.02 2.70 -13.44
C VAL A 172 6.54 1.40 -12.79
N VAL A 173 7.50 0.66 -12.29
CA VAL A 173 7.31 -0.57 -11.50
C VAL A 173 7.91 -0.33 -10.12
N LYS A 174 7.21 -0.73 -9.06
CA LYS A 174 7.79 -0.68 -7.71
C LYS A 174 8.41 -2.03 -7.39
N ASN A 175 9.74 -2.05 -7.28
CA ASN A 175 10.50 -3.22 -6.86
C ASN A 175 10.93 -3.16 -5.39
N GLY A 176 10.37 -2.23 -4.63
CA GLY A 176 10.58 -2.04 -3.21
C GLY A 176 9.81 -0.85 -2.69
N ARG A 177 9.74 -0.72 -1.39
CA ARG A 177 9.10 0.42 -0.71
C ARG A 177 9.95 0.87 0.47
N ARG A 178 9.95 2.17 0.73
CA ARG A 178 10.53 2.74 1.95
C ARG A 178 9.79 2.26 3.17
N GLY A 179 10.48 2.16 4.30
CA GLY A 179 9.85 1.99 5.59
C GLY A 179 9.02 3.22 5.99
N SER A 180 8.06 3.02 6.88
CA SER A 180 7.23 4.07 7.44
C SER A 180 7.11 3.92 8.95
N LEU A 181 7.57 4.95 9.69
CA LEU A 181 7.54 5.00 11.14
C LEU A 181 6.93 6.33 11.60
N THR A 182 5.87 6.26 12.39
CA THR A 182 5.21 7.43 12.98
C THR A 182 5.59 7.55 14.45
N CYS A 183 5.87 8.77 14.89
CA CYS A 183 6.05 9.14 16.29
C CYS A 183 4.91 10.05 16.73
N ASN A 184 4.24 9.68 17.81
CA ASN A 184 3.33 10.53 18.57
C ASN A 184 4.08 10.97 19.83
N LEU A 185 4.55 12.21 19.84
CA LEU A 185 5.34 12.82 20.91
C LEU A 185 4.46 13.77 21.70
N THR A 186 4.37 13.58 23.02
CA THR A 186 3.80 14.57 23.93
C THR A 186 4.90 15.11 24.84
N ILE A 187 5.10 16.43 24.82
CA ILE A 187 6.04 17.13 25.68
C ILE A 187 5.26 17.76 26.83
N HIS A 188 5.66 17.44 28.06
CA HIS A 188 4.98 17.86 29.28
C HIS A 188 5.58 19.13 29.86
N GLY A 189 4.75 20.12 30.10
CA GLY A 189 5.07 21.36 30.78
C GLY A 189 4.28 21.49 32.10
N VAL A 190 4.02 22.75 32.48
CA VAL A 190 3.14 23.14 33.60
C VAL A 190 2.28 24.28 33.11
N GLN A 191 0.96 24.07 33.08
CA GLN A 191 0.01 25.12 32.70
C GLN A 191 0.03 26.26 33.69
N GLY A 192 -0.12 27.50 33.21
CA GLY A 192 -0.19 28.68 34.06
C GLY A 192 -0.66 29.93 33.33
N HIS A 193 -0.75 31.03 34.07
CA HIS A 193 -1.13 32.34 33.52
C HIS A 193 0.08 33.00 32.85
N VAL A 194 -0.06 33.53 31.65
CA VAL A 194 1.04 34.16 30.90
C VAL A 194 1.73 35.32 31.63
N ALA A 195 1.02 36.00 32.55
CA ALA A 195 1.59 37.07 33.38
C ALA A 195 2.49 36.56 34.51
N TYR A 196 2.44 35.25 34.82
CA TYR A 196 3.22 34.61 35.87
C TYR A 196 4.04 33.43 35.35
N PRO A 197 4.95 33.66 34.38
CA PRO A 197 5.67 32.56 33.71
C PRO A 197 6.58 31.78 34.67
N HIS A 198 6.97 32.36 35.81
CA HIS A 198 7.78 31.70 36.84
C HIS A 198 7.01 30.59 37.61
N LEU A 199 5.68 30.54 37.51
CA LEU A 199 4.83 29.51 38.10
C LEU A 199 4.41 28.44 37.07
N ALA A 200 4.90 28.53 35.83
CA ALA A 200 4.56 27.65 34.74
C ALA A 200 5.81 27.10 34.04
N ASP A 201 5.65 26.12 33.22
CA ASP A 201 6.70 25.61 32.31
C ASP A 201 6.11 25.42 30.92
N ASN A 202 6.49 26.28 29.98
CA ASN A 202 5.89 26.27 28.65
C ASN A 202 6.52 25.19 27.76
N PRO A 203 5.81 24.07 27.42
CA PRO A 203 6.34 22.98 26.62
C PRO A 203 6.64 23.42 25.19
N VAL A 204 5.96 24.43 24.65
CA VAL A 204 6.24 24.98 23.32
C VAL A 204 7.61 25.65 23.28
N HIS A 205 7.92 26.47 24.30
CA HIS A 205 9.24 27.12 24.41
C HIS A 205 10.36 26.10 24.61
N ARG A 206 10.11 25.06 25.41
CA ARG A 206 11.07 23.97 25.63
C ARG A 206 11.33 23.16 24.36
N ALA A 207 10.28 22.92 23.58
CA ALA A 207 10.35 22.12 22.36
C ALA A 207 11.00 22.86 21.18
N ALA A 208 10.88 24.19 21.10
CA ALA A 208 11.29 24.94 19.92
C ALA A 208 12.75 24.69 19.47
N PRO A 209 13.76 24.69 20.37
CA PRO A 209 15.13 24.37 20.00
C PRO A 209 15.28 22.91 19.48
N MET A 210 14.61 21.95 20.13
CA MET A 210 14.60 20.56 19.73
C MET A 210 13.96 20.37 18.36
N LEU A 211 12.80 20.99 18.10
CA LEU A 211 12.12 20.91 16.82
C LEU A 211 12.98 21.51 15.70
N ASN A 212 13.67 22.63 15.97
CA ASN A 212 14.59 23.21 15.00
C ASN A 212 15.75 22.26 14.67
N GLU A 213 16.30 21.57 15.65
CA GLU A 213 17.35 20.58 15.43
C GLU A 213 16.79 19.35 14.69
N LEU A 214 15.63 18.83 15.09
CA LEU A 214 14.98 17.66 14.52
C LEU A 214 14.75 17.81 13.00
N VAL A 215 14.23 18.98 12.56
CA VAL A 215 13.96 19.21 11.13
C VAL A 215 15.22 19.42 10.31
N GLY A 216 16.34 19.73 10.96
CA GLY A 216 17.64 19.92 10.31
C GLY A 216 18.48 18.64 10.22
N ILE A 217 18.04 17.52 10.79
CA ILE A 217 18.81 16.27 10.75
C ILE A 217 18.81 15.67 9.34
N GLU A 218 20.01 15.45 8.80
CA GLU A 218 20.22 14.53 7.69
C GLU A 218 20.26 13.11 8.23
N TRP A 219 19.24 12.33 7.93
CA TRP A 219 19.05 10.97 8.47
C TRP A 219 19.99 9.95 7.82
N ASP A 220 20.07 9.97 6.49
CA ASP A 220 20.99 9.26 5.61
C ASP A 220 21.03 9.96 4.23
N GLN A 221 21.84 9.44 3.32
CA GLN A 221 21.93 9.97 1.94
C GLN A 221 21.19 9.10 0.92
N GLY A 222 20.50 8.05 1.38
CA GLY A 222 19.91 7.05 0.51
C GLY A 222 20.98 6.16 -0.12
N ASN A 223 20.57 5.43 -1.16
CA ASN A 223 21.47 4.57 -1.94
C ASN A 223 20.99 4.45 -3.40
N GLU A 224 21.57 3.54 -4.17
CA GLU A 224 21.20 3.31 -5.57
C GLU A 224 19.70 3.08 -5.77
N PHE A 225 19.01 2.47 -4.79
CA PHE A 225 17.61 2.04 -4.90
C PHE A 225 16.64 2.94 -4.14
N PHE A 226 17.11 3.63 -3.11
CA PHE A 226 16.27 4.42 -2.22
C PHE A 226 16.71 5.87 -2.14
N PRO A 227 15.77 6.82 -2.23
CA PRO A 227 16.07 8.19 -1.85
C PRO A 227 16.41 8.27 -0.36
N ALA A 228 17.07 9.35 0.03
CA ALA A 228 17.38 9.63 1.43
C ALA A 228 16.14 9.57 2.32
N THR A 229 16.32 9.11 3.55
CA THR A 229 15.28 9.11 4.58
C THR A 229 14.78 10.52 4.83
N SER A 230 13.47 10.67 4.81
CA SER A 230 12.80 11.95 5.07
C SER A 230 11.94 11.88 6.34
N MET A 231 11.89 12.99 7.07
CA MET A 231 11.01 13.19 8.22
C MET A 231 10.13 14.41 7.98
N GLN A 232 8.83 14.27 8.28
CA GLN A 232 7.88 15.38 8.20
C GLN A 232 7.04 15.45 9.46
N ILE A 233 6.90 16.66 10.03
CA ILE A 233 5.95 16.92 11.10
C ILE A 233 4.57 17.08 10.46
N ALA A 234 3.64 16.20 10.82
CA ALA A 234 2.29 16.16 10.26
C ALA A 234 1.28 16.95 11.10
N ASN A 235 1.44 16.91 12.42
CA ASN A 235 0.54 17.62 13.35
C ASN A 235 1.30 18.24 14.51
N ILE A 236 0.89 19.46 14.90
CA ILE A 236 1.30 20.11 16.14
C ILE A 236 0.04 20.68 16.81
N GLN A 237 -0.12 20.39 18.11
CA GLN A 237 -1.26 20.87 18.90
C GLN A 237 -0.80 21.28 20.29
N ALA A 238 -1.15 22.50 20.70
CA ALA A 238 -0.93 23.02 22.03
C ALA A 238 -1.97 24.10 22.38
N GLY A 239 -2.15 24.34 23.68
CA GLY A 239 -2.99 25.42 24.18
C GLY A 239 -4.48 25.08 24.27
N THR A 240 -5.21 26.00 24.91
CA THR A 240 -6.65 25.86 25.20
C THR A 240 -7.50 26.79 24.33
N GLY A 241 -6.88 27.54 23.40
CA GLY A 241 -7.54 28.61 22.62
C GLY A 241 -7.61 29.94 23.37
N SER A 242 -7.18 30.01 24.64
CA SER A 242 -7.13 31.26 25.43
C SER A 242 -5.78 31.93 25.26
N ASN A 243 -5.78 33.27 25.09
CA ASN A 243 -4.56 34.05 24.88
C ASN A 243 -3.75 34.31 26.16
N ASN A 244 -4.31 34.01 27.33
CA ASN A 244 -3.68 34.25 28.62
C ASN A 244 -3.27 32.99 29.38
N VAL A 245 -3.31 31.80 28.72
CA VAL A 245 -2.96 30.51 29.33
C VAL A 245 -1.71 29.95 28.65
N ILE A 246 -0.66 29.68 29.43
CA ILE A 246 0.47 28.86 29.01
C ILE A 246 0.00 27.40 28.96
N PRO A 247 0.20 26.67 27.87
CA PRO A 247 -0.22 25.26 27.78
C PRO A 247 0.55 24.35 28.75
N GLY A 248 -0.09 23.29 29.20
CA GLY A 248 0.54 22.24 30.00
C GLY A 248 1.21 21.15 29.17
N GLU A 249 0.79 20.99 27.92
CA GLU A 249 1.30 19.97 27.02
C GLU A 249 1.43 20.51 25.59
N LEU A 250 2.37 19.90 24.85
CA LEU A 250 2.53 20.05 23.40
C LEU A 250 2.54 18.66 22.78
N PHE A 251 1.59 18.41 21.88
CA PHE A 251 1.58 17.21 21.03
C PHE A 251 2.23 17.50 19.68
N VAL A 252 3.12 16.61 19.25
CA VAL A 252 3.78 16.64 17.93
C VAL A 252 3.74 15.26 17.32
N GLN A 253 3.13 15.15 16.14
CA GLN A 253 3.15 13.92 15.36
C GLN A 253 4.05 14.13 14.14
N PHE A 254 5.00 13.23 13.94
CA PHE A 254 5.86 13.22 12.77
C PHE A 254 6.06 11.81 12.23
N ASN A 255 6.29 11.73 10.91
CA ASN A 255 6.45 10.48 10.19
C ASN A 255 7.78 10.45 9.45
N PHE A 256 8.42 9.29 9.50
CA PHE A 256 9.60 8.95 8.70
C PHE A 256 9.22 8.09 7.51
N ARG A 257 9.81 8.43 6.35
CA ARG A 257 9.90 7.52 5.20
C ARG A 257 11.36 7.18 5.04
N PHE A 258 11.75 5.96 5.44
CA PHE A 258 13.15 5.60 5.61
C PHE A 258 13.64 4.54 4.62
N SER A 259 14.90 4.68 4.24
CA SER A 259 15.63 3.79 3.33
C SER A 259 16.10 2.53 4.04
N THR A 260 16.76 1.65 3.33
CA THR A 260 17.44 0.47 3.89
C THR A 260 18.73 0.80 4.64
N GLU A 261 19.20 2.04 4.61
CA GLU A 261 20.36 2.52 5.38
C GLU A 261 20.06 2.63 6.88
N LEU A 262 18.77 2.72 7.24
CA LEU A 262 18.30 2.81 8.61
C LEU A 262 17.25 1.71 8.89
N ASN A 263 17.11 1.40 10.17
CA ASN A 263 15.96 0.66 10.69
C ASN A 263 15.23 1.51 11.73
N ASP A 264 14.07 1.06 12.13
CA ASP A 264 13.22 1.80 13.08
C ASP A 264 13.89 2.00 14.43
N GLU A 265 14.68 1.04 14.92
CA GLU A 265 15.39 1.16 16.21
C GLU A 265 16.49 2.23 16.16
N MET A 266 17.20 2.37 15.04
CA MET A 266 18.17 3.44 14.83
C MET A 266 17.52 4.81 14.84
N ILE A 267 16.35 4.94 14.18
CA ILE A 267 15.58 6.19 14.13
C ILE A 267 15.08 6.55 15.53
N LYS A 268 14.44 5.60 16.22
CA LYS A 268 13.94 5.77 17.59
C LYS A 268 15.06 6.23 18.52
N SER A 269 16.20 5.56 18.48
CA SER A 269 17.36 5.88 19.33
C SER A 269 17.86 7.30 19.08
N ARG A 270 17.98 7.74 17.82
CA ARG A 270 18.41 9.12 17.49
C ARG A 270 17.41 10.17 17.98
N VAL A 271 16.09 9.90 17.83
CA VAL A 271 15.04 10.82 18.33
C VAL A 271 15.08 10.89 19.85
N LEU A 272 15.14 9.76 20.56
CA LEU A 272 15.21 9.74 22.02
C LEU A 272 16.44 10.47 22.53
N ALA A 273 17.60 10.26 21.94
CA ALA A 273 18.83 10.98 22.30
C ALA A 273 18.69 12.50 22.10
N LEU A 274 17.96 12.94 21.06
CA LEU A 274 17.67 14.37 20.85
C LEU A 274 16.75 14.93 21.94
N LEU A 275 15.70 14.21 22.31
CA LEU A 275 14.79 14.61 23.38
C LEU A 275 15.51 14.72 24.73
N ASP A 276 16.38 13.76 25.06
CA ASP A 276 17.18 13.72 26.28
C ASP A 276 18.24 14.84 26.31
N LYS A 277 18.89 15.13 25.16
CA LYS A 277 19.83 16.26 25.02
C LYS A 277 19.19 17.59 25.40
N HIS A 278 17.93 17.79 25.02
CA HIS A 278 17.16 18.99 25.34
C HIS A 278 16.45 18.92 26.70
N GLN A 279 16.71 17.89 27.51
CA GLN A 279 16.16 17.69 28.86
C GLN A 279 14.64 17.86 28.93
N LEU A 280 13.94 17.32 27.90
CA LEU A 280 12.50 17.42 27.85
C LEU A 280 11.85 16.34 28.74
N ARG A 281 10.70 16.70 29.33
CA ARG A 281 9.81 15.69 29.93
C ARG A 281 8.81 15.29 28.86
N TYR A 282 8.81 14.01 28.48
CA TYR A 282 8.02 13.56 27.34
C TYR A 282 7.44 12.17 27.53
N THR A 283 6.43 11.87 26.73
CA THR A 283 5.97 10.51 26.39
C THR A 283 6.00 10.33 24.88
N VAL A 284 6.39 9.14 24.43
CA VAL A 284 6.38 8.79 23.02
C VAL A 284 5.60 7.49 22.80
N ASP A 285 4.85 7.47 21.70
CA ASP A 285 4.24 6.26 21.17
C ASP A 285 4.68 6.11 19.71
N TRP A 286 5.12 4.90 19.35
CA TRP A 286 5.65 4.61 18.03
C TRP A 286 4.76 3.63 17.27
N TRP A 287 4.47 3.96 16.03
CA TRP A 287 3.77 3.07 15.14
C TRP A 287 4.62 2.80 13.89
N LEU A 288 5.14 1.56 13.81
CA LEU A 288 5.83 1.06 12.62
C LEU A 288 4.80 0.50 11.66
N SER A 289 4.53 1.21 10.57
CA SER A 289 3.65 0.74 9.50
C SER A 289 4.32 -0.36 8.67
N GLY A 290 5.63 -0.28 8.45
CA GLY A 290 6.39 -1.33 7.78
C GLY A 290 7.88 -1.02 7.68
N GLN A 291 8.68 -2.09 7.60
CA GLN A 291 10.10 -2.01 7.27
C GLN A 291 10.28 -1.73 5.77
N PRO A 292 11.39 -1.13 5.36
CA PRO A 292 11.72 -1.05 3.94
C PRO A 292 11.98 -2.45 3.39
N PHE A 293 11.63 -2.66 2.13
CA PHE A 293 12.01 -3.87 1.40
C PHE A 293 12.46 -3.53 -0.01
N LEU A 294 13.28 -4.40 -0.57
CA LEU A 294 13.76 -4.32 -1.94
C LEU A 294 13.75 -5.72 -2.56
N THR A 295 13.16 -5.83 -3.72
CA THR A 295 13.37 -6.93 -4.65
C THR A 295 14.45 -6.50 -5.65
N ASP A 296 15.64 -7.04 -5.49
CA ASP A 296 16.73 -6.83 -6.44
C ASP A 296 16.45 -7.58 -7.76
N ARG A 297 17.39 -7.58 -8.67
CA ARG A 297 17.27 -8.33 -9.93
C ARG A 297 16.97 -9.79 -9.69
N GLY A 298 16.10 -10.36 -10.50
CA GLY A 298 15.70 -11.76 -10.38
C GLY A 298 14.55 -12.11 -11.30
N LYS A 299 14.13 -13.37 -11.28
CA LYS A 299 13.15 -13.91 -12.23
C LYS A 299 11.85 -13.08 -12.29
N LEU A 300 11.33 -12.59 -11.15
CA LEU A 300 10.10 -11.79 -11.15
C LEU A 300 10.32 -10.44 -11.83
N VAL A 301 11.39 -9.72 -11.47
CA VAL A 301 11.69 -8.42 -12.08
C VAL A 301 11.91 -8.57 -13.58
N ASP A 302 12.68 -9.59 -14.00
CA ASP A 302 12.93 -9.87 -15.41
C ASP A 302 11.64 -10.20 -16.17
N ALA A 303 10.75 -11.02 -15.58
CA ALA A 303 9.47 -11.37 -16.18
C ALA A 303 8.54 -10.14 -16.34
N VAL A 304 8.53 -9.25 -15.34
CA VAL A 304 7.75 -8.00 -15.39
C VAL A 304 8.30 -7.05 -16.45
N VAL A 305 9.61 -6.82 -16.47
CA VAL A 305 10.27 -5.96 -17.47
C VAL A 305 10.01 -6.50 -18.87
N ASN A 306 10.24 -7.79 -19.09
CA ASN A 306 9.99 -8.44 -20.38
C ASN A 306 8.52 -8.34 -20.84
N ALA A 307 7.55 -8.44 -19.91
CA ALA A 307 6.14 -8.30 -20.26
C ALA A 307 5.81 -6.86 -20.70
N ILE A 308 6.36 -5.85 -20.02
CA ILE A 308 6.17 -4.45 -20.35
C ILE A 308 6.82 -4.12 -21.69
N GLU A 309 8.08 -4.48 -21.88
CA GLU A 309 8.81 -4.25 -23.15
C GLU A 309 8.10 -4.91 -24.34
N HIS A 310 7.53 -6.11 -24.12
CA HIS A 310 6.81 -6.84 -25.19
C HIS A 310 5.53 -6.13 -25.65
N TYR A 311 4.77 -5.51 -24.73
CA TYR A 311 3.47 -4.94 -25.07
C TYR A 311 3.49 -3.44 -25.30
N ASN A 312 4.39 -2.71 -24.62
CA ASN A 312 4.46 -1.25 -24.67
C ASN A 312 5.74 -0.71 -25.34
N GLU A 313 6.69 -1.58 -25.66
CA GLU A 313 7.98 -1.21 -26.28
C GLU A 313 8.76 -0.14 -25.46
N ILE A 314 8.51 -0.07 -24.14
CA ILE A 314 9.18 0.83 -23.20
C ILE A 314 9.96 0.04 -22.16
N LYS A 315 11.06 0.62 -21.68
CA LYS A 315 11.79 0.09 -20.54
C LYS A 315 11.27 0.74 -19.26
N PRO A 316 10.71 -0.04 -18.30
CA PRO A 316 10.19 0.52 -17.06
C PRO A 316 11.29 1.09 -16.17
N GLN A 317 10.93 2.12 -15.39
CA GLN A 317 11.74 2.55 -14.26
C GLN A 317 11.39 1.69 -13.04
N LEU A 318 12.42 1.14 -12.39
CA LEU A 318 12.29 0.42 -11.13
C LEU A 318 12.50 1.41 -9.98
N LEU A 319 11.47 1.66 -9.18
CA LEU A 319 11.49 2.69 -8.14
C LEU A 319 10.96 2.15 -6.81
N THR A 320 11.44 2.74 -5.72
CA THR A 320 11.00 2.45 -4.34
C THR A 320 10.19 3.58 -3.71
N THR A 321 9.90 4.62 -4.49
CA THR A 321 9.21 5.85 -4.05
C THR A 321 7.70 5.65 -3.93
N GLY A 322 7.03 6.62 -3.29
CA GLY A 322 5.58 6.63 -3.09
C GLY A 322 5.15 6.23 -1.68
N GLY A 323 3.88 5.86 -1.52
CA GLY A 323 3.29 5.35 -0.30
C GLY A 323 3.86 3.98 0.09
N THR A 324 3.24 3.32 1.05
CA THR A 324 3.52 1.90 1.32
C THR A 324 2.39 1.05 0.74
N SER A 325 2.56 -0.26 0.71
CA SER A 325 1.57 -1.23 0.23
C SER A 325 1.66 -2.51 1.07
N ASP A 326 0.73 -3.42 0.89
CA ASP A 326 0.74 -4.73 1.54
C ASP A 326 1.92 -5.62 1.12
N GLY A 327 2.61 -5.27 0.05
CA GLY A 327 3.88 -5.88 -0.35
C GLY A 327 4.91 -5.93 0.79
N ARG A 328 4.90 -4.95 1.70
CA ARG A 328 5.77 -4.91 2.89
C ARG A 328 5.62 -6.10 3.84
N PHE A 329 4.41 -6.64 3.93
CA PHE A 329 4.14 -7.82 4.77
C PHE A 329 4.57 -9.10 4.06
N ILE A 330 4.29 -9.19 2.77
CA ILE A 330 4.58 -10.36 1.94
C ILE A 330 6.09 -10.55 1.78
N ALA A 331 6.86 -9.48 1.64
CA ALA A 331 8.32 -9.51 1.59
C ALA A 331 8.96 -10.23 2.79
N ARG A 332 8.29 -10.24 3.96
CA ARG A 332 8.74 -10.96 5.16
C ARG A 332 8.76 -12.49 4.98
N MET A 333 8.05 -13.02 4.00
CA MET A 333 8.07 -14.45 3.64
C MET A 333 9.32 -14.83 2.84
N GLY A 334 10.17 -13.86 2.46
CA GLY A 334 11.34 -14.08 1.61
C GLY A 334 11.02 -14.11 0.11
N ALA A 335 9.81 -13.73 -0.28
CA ALA A 335 9.38 -13.65 -1.67
C ALA A 335 10.02 -12.45 -2.38
N GLN A 336 10.28 -12.58 -3.68
CA GLN A 336 10.43 -11.42 -4.55
C GLN A 336 9.08 -10.73 -4.69
N VAL A 337 9.01 -9.42 -4.39
CA VAL A 337 7.76 -8.64 -4.45
C VAL A 337 7.94 -7.49 -5.42
N VAL A 338 7.01 -7.37 -6.37
CA VAL A 338 6.97 -6.28 -7.35
C VAL A 338 5.54 -5.74 -7.43
N GLU A 339 5.40 -4.44 -7.61
CA GLU A 339 4.09 -3.83 -7.84
C GLU A 339 4.00 -3.32 -9.28
N LEU A 340 2.97 -3.76 -9.96
CA LEU A 340 2.61 -3.34 -11.30
C LEU A 340 1.11 -3.17 -11.40
N GLY A 341 0.65 -1.97 -11.71
CA GLY A 341 -0.75 -1.65 -11.87
C GLY A 341 -0.99 -0.44 -12.78
N PRO A 342 -2.21 0.09 -12.81
CA PRO A 342 -2.59 1.19 -13.68
C PRO A 342 -1.93 2.51 -13.29
N VAL A 343 -2.24 3.55 -14.07
CA VAL A 343 -1.80 4.92 -13.81
C VAL A 343 -2.46 5.46 -12.55
N ASN A 344 -1.66 6.07 -11.67
CA ASN A 344 -2.05 6.51 -10.32
C ASN A 344 -2.60 7.94 -10.25
N ALA A 345 -2.78 8.62 -11.38
CA ALA A 345 -3.08 10.05 -11.43
C ALA A 345 -4.35 10.47 -10.69
N THR A 346 -5.33 9.55 -10.54
CA THR A 346 -6.66 9.85 -9.98
C THR A 346 -6.99 9.12 -8.69
N ILE A 347 -6.08 8.30 -8.15
CA ILE A 347 -6.33 7.56 -6.89
C ILE A 347 -6.72 8.51 -5.77
N HIS A 348 -7.64 8.07 -4.89
CA HIS A 348 -8.19 8.82 -3.75
C HIS A 348 -8.87 10.15 -4.09
N LYS A 349 -8.94 10.53 -5.37
CA LYS A 349 -9.59 11.77 -5.82
C LYS A 349 -11.10 11.54 -6.11
N ILE A 350 -11.84 12.64 -6.11
CA ILE A 350 -13.17 12.69 -6.71
C ILE A 350 -13.00 12.46 -8.22
N ASN A 351 -13.92 11.70 -8.83
CA ASN A 351 -13.86 11.26 -10.23
C ASN A 351 -12.65 10.36 -10.53
N GLU A 352 -12.27 9.51 -9.58
CA GLU A 352 -11.32 8.46 -9.84
C GLU A 352 -11.70 7.68 -11.11
N CYS A 353 -10.71 7.44 -11.96
CA CYS A 353 -10.90 6.74 -13.23
C CYS A 353 -9.62 6.04 -13.68
N VAL A 354 -9.81 5.09 -14.59
CA VAL A 354 -8.72 4.35 -15.24
C VAL A 354 -9.01 4.23 -16.74
N ASN A 355 -7.98 4.22 -17.56
CA ASN A 355 -8.16 3.93 -18.98
C ASN A 355 -8.58 2.45 -19.17
N ALA A 356 -9.70 2.23 -19.82
CA ALA A 356 -10.24 0.88 -20.02
C ALA A 356 -9.33 0.00 -20.89
N ALA A 357 -8.58 0.57 -21.84
CA ALA A 357 -7.62 -0.17 -22.64
C ALA A 357 -6.41 -0.61 -21.82
N ASP A 358 -5.99 0.21 -20.83
CA ASP A 358 -4.87 -0.10 -19.94
C ASP A 358 -5.16 -1.32 -19.07
N LEU A 359 -6.40 -1.50 -18.60
CA LEU A 359 -6.77 -2.70 -17.83
C LEU A 359 -6.69 -3.99 -18.67
N GLN A 360 -7.03 -3.89 -19.95
CA GLN A 360 -6.89 -5.03 -20.86
C GLN A 360 -5.43 -5.36 -21.13
N LEU A 361 -4.61 -4.33 -21.27
CA LEU A 361 -3.18 -4.46 -21.47
C LEU A 361 -2.52 -5.06 -20.22
N LEU A 362 -2.90 -4.59 -19.05
CA LEU A 362 -2.43 -5.10 -17.76
C LEU A 362 -2.73 -6.59 -17.60
N ALA A 363 -3.93 -7.03 -17.98
CA ALA A 363 -4.28 -8.46 -17.95
C ALA A 363 -3.41 -9.31 -18.90
N ARG A 364 -2.99 -8.77 -20.04
CA ARG A 364 -2.04 -9.46 -20.95
C ARG A 364 -0.64 -9.54 -20.35
N MET A 365 -0.18 -8.43 -19.70
CA MET A 365 1.11 -8.42 -18.99
C MET A 365 1.12 -9.46 -17.87
N TYR A 366 0.07 -9.50 -17.04
CA TYR A 366 -0.05 -10.49 -15.97
C TYR A 366 -0.06 -11.94 -16.50
N GLN A 367 -0.78 -12.20 -17.58
CA GLN A 367 -0.77 -13.51 -18.22
C GLN A 367 0.64 -13.90 -18.69
N ARG A 368 1.36 -12.99 -19.35
CA ARG A 368 2.72 -13.22 -19.83
C ARG A 368 3.70 -13.47 -18.68
N ILE A 369 3.56 -12.76 -17.56
CA ILE A 369 4.37 -12.98 -16.35
C ILE A 369 4.13 -14.38 -15.80
N MET A 370 2.86 -14.84 -15.74
CA MET A 370 2.55 -16.24 -15.36
C MET A 370 3.19 -17.24 -16.31
N GLU A 371 3.13 -17.00 -17.62
CA GLU A 371 3.73 -17.88 -18.64
C GLU A 371 5.25 -18.02 -18.47
N GLN A 372 5.94 -16.95 -18.07
CA GLN A 372 7.39 -16.97 -17.86
C GLN A 372 7.82 -17.64 -16.56
N LEU A 373 6.99 -17.58 -15.53
CA LEU A 373 7.38 -18.01 -14.18
C LEU A 373 6.86 -19.42 -13.83
N VAL A 374 5.65 -19.79 -14.30
CA VAL A 374 4.95 -20.96 -13.76
C VAL A 374 4.30 -21.86 -14.83
N ALA A 375 4.46 -21.61 -16.14
CA ALA A 375 3.92 -22.46 -17.21
C ALA A 375 4.59 -23.85 -17.33
#